data_b048e3ae0545bddb3f935c11703c46a9
#
_entry.id   b048e3ae0545bddb3f935c11703c46a9
#
_cell.length_a   1.000
_cell.length_b   1.000
_cell.length_c   1.000
_cell.angle_alpha   90.00
_cell.angle_beta   90.00
_cell.angle_gamma   90.00
#
_symmetry.space_group_name_H-M   'P 1'
#
loop_
_entity.id
_entity.type
_entity.pdbx_description
1 polymer ?
#
loop_
_entity_poly.entity_id
_entity_poly.type
_entity_poly.pdbx_seq_one_letter_code
_entity_poly.pdbx_strand_id
1 'polypeptide(L)'
;MSTLRQRELRRIQRELERYYGLERAPNVTRFVRDGDQGTREVVLVRESEDELEIAVVLPPESRQILPGGALSDIWLQVAEGVSHFLYLAERARVHLPVTQLELELQAEVDKFVLSRGFASESARHLLDRLFDSPRFLDSADSEAGARYRLAHQLAARFVSRVLVANDHGRSQERLRSFYRAGQAEKIRLASAA
;
A
#
# COMPACT_ATOMS: atom_id res chain seq x y z
N MET A 1 -0.17 4.89 22.21
CA MET A 1 0.38 3.94 21.21
C MET A 1 1.67 3.30 21.74
N SER A 2 1.89 1.99 21.46
CA SER A 2 3.16 1.31 21.79
C SER A 2 4.32 1.94 21.01
N THR A 3 5.47 2.13 21.68
CA THR A 3 6.70 2.68 21.06
C THR A 3 7.19 1.79 19.89
N LEU A 4 6.99 0.46 19.97
CA LEU A 4 7.35 -0.48 18.91
C LEU A 4 6.49 -0.28 17.65
N ARG A 5 5.17 -0.15 17.83
CA ARG A 5 4.25 0.15 16.72
C ARG A 5 4.60 1.46 16.02
N GLN A 6 4.87 2.52 16.77
CA GLN A 6 5.29 3.81 16.19
C GLN A 6 6.57 3.68 15.36
N ARG A 7 7.55 2.91 15.86
CA ARG A 7 8.80 2.66 15.14
C ARG A 7 8.55 1.93 13.82
N GLU A 8 7.68 0.91 13.84
CA GLU A 8 7.39 0.12 12.63
C GLU A 8 6.60 0.95 11.60
N LEU A 9 5.58 1.69 12.02
CA LEU A 9 4.85 2.63 11.14
C LEU A 9 5.81 3.61 10.45
N ARG A 10 6.72 4.22 11.21
CA ARG A 10 7.72 5.14 10.65
C ARG A 10 8.76 4.45 9.77
N ARG A 11 9.08 3.20 10.05
CA ARG A 11 9.98 2.39 9.23
C ARG A 11 9.36 2.12 7.87
N ILE A 12 8.09 1.68 7.84
CA ILE A 12 7.33 1.45 6.63
C ILE A 12 7.19 2.77 5.83
N GLN A 13 6.77 3.85 6.49
CA GLN A 13 6.65 5.17 5.85
C GLN A 13 7.96 5.60 5.19
N ARG A 14 9.08 5.58 5.92
CA ARG A 14 10.39 5.99 5.38
C ARG A 14 10.85 5.14 4.21
N GLU A 15 10.54 3.84 4.21
CA GLU A 15 10.89 2.97 3.09
C GLU A 15 10.12 3.36 1.82
N LEU A 16 8.81 3.63 1.92
CA LEU A 16 8.02 4.11 0.79
C LEU A 16 8.46 5.51 0.34
N GLU A 17 8.69 6.44 1.28
CA GLU A 17 9.21 7.78 0.98
C GLU A 17 10.52 7.71 0.20
N ARG A 18 11.48 6.90 0.67
CA ARG A 18 12.77 6.69 0.01
C ARG A 18 12.59 6.08 -1.38
N TYR A 19 11.70 5.11 -1.50
CA TYR A 19 11.48 4.38 -2.75
C TYR A 19 10.88 5.27 -3.84
N TYR A 20 9.86 6.04 -3.47
CA TYR A 20 9.13 6.92 -4.39
C TYR A 20 9.67 8.34 -4.47
N GLY A 21 10.60 8.72 -3.61
CA GLY A 21 11.16 10.07 -3.55
C GLY A 21 10.15 11.09 -3.02
N LEU A 22 9.44 10.75 -1.94
CA LEU A 22 8.45 11.63 -1.30
C LEU A 22 9.14 12.46 -0.20
N GLU A 23 9.19 13.78 -0.37
CA GLU A 23 10.00 14.63 0.51
C GLU A 23 9.19 15.32 1.63
N ARG A 24 7.86 15.38 1.52
CA ARG A 24 7.00 16.23 2.38
C ARG A 24 5.80 15.50 2.97
N ALA A 25 5.82 14.19 3.03
CA ALA A 25 4.71 13.47 3.61
C ALA A 25 4.60 13.72 5.12
N PRO A 26 3.40 13.97 5.65
CA PRO A 26 3.20 14.12 7.08
C PRO A 26 3.46 12.80 7.81
N ASN A 27 3.82 12.86 9.09
CA ASN A 27 4.13 11.68 9.89
C ASN A 27 2.85 10.86 10.16
N VAL A 28 2.75 9.67 9.59
CA VAL A 28 1.58 8.78 9.69
C VAL A 28 1.16 8.49 11.13
N THR A 29 2.10 8.44 12.07
CA THR A 29 1.78 8.11 13.48
C THR A 29 0.84 9.09 14.15
N ARG A 30 0.69 10.30 13.61
CA ARG A 30 -0.26 11.31 14.10
C ARG A 30 -1.68 11.04 13.66
N PHE A 31 -1.87 10.26 12.61
CA PHE A 31 -3.15 9.98 11.96
C PHE A 31 -3.71 8.60 12.32
N VAL A 32 -2.90 7.75 12.97
CA VAL A 32 -3.31 6.40 13.35
C VAL A 32 -4.26 6.42 14.54
N ARG A 33 -5.33 5.63 14.41
CA ARG A 33 -6.31 5.34 15.47
C ARG A 33 -6.38 3.83 15.68
N ASP A 34 -6.80 3.41 16.84
CA ASP A 34 -7.08 2.01 17.13
C ASP A 34 -8.53 1.70 16.76
N GLY A 35 -8.72 0.62 16.01
CA GLY A 35 -10.03 0.03 15.76
C GLY A 35 -10.49 -0.88 16.89
N ASP A 36 -11.74 -1.34 16.81
CA ASP A 36 -12.32 -2.33 17.71
C ASP A 36 -11.85 -3.75 17.32
N GLN A 37 -12.15 -4.73 18.19
CA GLN A 37 -11.87 -6.14 17.90
C GLN A 37 -12.55 -6.58 16.59
N GLY A 38 -11.80 -7.28 15.74
CA GLY A 38 -12.28 -7.73 14.44
C GLY A 38 -12.26 -6.66 13.34
N THR A 39 -11.90 -5.41 13.67
CA THR A 39 -11.68 -4.36 12.67
C THR A 39 -10.44 -4.70 11.84
N ARG A 40 -10.56 -4.59 10.53
CA ARG A 40 -9.40 -4.57 9.63
C ARG A 40 -8.87 -3.15 9.49
N GLU A 41 -7.76 -3.03 8.77
CA GLU A 41 -7.27 -1.72 8.35
C GLU A 41 -8.32 -0.98 7.52
N VAL A 42 -8.54 0.29 7.86
CA VAL A 42 -9.42 1.21 7.12
C VAL A 42 -8.82 2.61 7.14
N VAL A 43 -8.83 3.27 6.00
CA VAL A 43 -8.54 4.71 5.94
C VAL A 43 -9.84 5.48 5.81
N LEU A 44 -10.10 6.34 6.79
CA LEU A 44 -11.22 7.25 6.80
C LEU A 44 -10.77 8.60 6.25
N VAL A 45 -11.53 9.12 5.30
CA VAL A 45 -11.26 10.42 4.68
C VAL A 45 -12.50 11.30 4.83
N ARG A 46 -12.30 12.52 5.33
CA ARG A 46 -13.31 13.56 5.31
C ARG A 46 -12.74 14.77 4.58
N GLU A 47 -13.40 15.15 3.51
CA GLU A 47 -13.04 16.28 2.67
C GLU A 47 -14.02 17.43 2.92
N SER A 48 -13.51 18.62 3.12
CA SER A 48 -14.23 19.90 3.14
C SER A 48 -13.60 20.85 2.13
N GLU A 49 -14.16 22.04 1.93
CA GLU A 49 -13.67 22.99 0.93
C GLU A 49 -12.18 23.34 1.08
N ASP A 50 -11.70 23.40 2.33
CA ASP A 50 -10.32 23.84 2.64
C ASP A 50 -9.47 22.79 3.36
N GLU A 51 -10.05 21.67 3.79
CA GLU A 51 -9.34 20.69 4.64
C GLU A 51 -9.59 19.26 4.21
N LEU A 52 -8.53 18.46 4.23
CA LEU A 52 -8.57 17.01 4.12
C LEU A 52 -8.18 16.39 5.45
N GLU A 53 -9.12 15.76 6.12
CA GLU A 53 -8.86 14.98 7.32
C GLU A 53 -8.68 13.50 6.93
N ILE A 54 -7.61 12.90 7.40
CA ILE A 54 -7.32 11.47 7.18
C ILE A 54 -7.16 10.80 8.55
N ALA A 55 -7.75 9.63 8.72
CA ALA A 55 -7.47 8.77 9.86
C ALA A 55 -7.21 7.34 9.39
N VAL A 56 -6.10 6.76 9.82
CA VAL A 56 -5.75 5.36 9.57
C VAL A 56 -6.18 4.54 10.78
N VAL A 57 -7.23 3.77 10.63
CA VAL A 57 -7.73 2.87 11.67
C VAL A 57 -7.05 1.52 11.48
N LEU A 58 -6.36 1.05 12.51
CA LEU A 58 -5.64 -0.22 12.47
C LEU A 58 -6.23 -1.22 13.47
N PRO A 59 -6.20 -2.52 13.15
CA PRO A 59 -6.66 -3.55 14.08
C PRO A 59 -5.88 -3.48 15.40
N PRO A 60 -6.53 -3.77 16.55
CA PRO A 60 -5.89 -3.68 17.85
C PRO A 60 -4.68 -4.61 18.00
N GLU A 61 -4.63 -5.71 17.28
CA GLU A 61 -3.51 -6.65 17.21
C GLU A 61 -2.22 -5.98 16.69
N SER A 62 -2.36 -4.93 15.88
CA SER A 62 -1.23 -4.13 15.39
C SER A 62 -0.41 -3.46 16.50
N ARG A 63 -0.96 -3.37 17.74
CA ARG A 63 -0.22 -2.86 18.92
C ARG A 63 0.95 -3.75 19.30
N GLN A 64 0.88 -5.03 18.94
CA GLN A 64 1.91 -6.04 19.24
C GLN A 64 2.82 -6.34 18.04
N ILE A 65 2.74 -5.53 16.99
CA ILE A 65 3.59 -5.71 15.81
C ILE A 65 5.06 -5.65 16.19
N LEU A 66 5.79 -6.68 15.80
CA LEU A 66 7.23 -6.77 16.06
C LEU A 66 8.01 -6.18 14.88
N PRO A 67 9.08 -5.42 15.14
CA PRO A 67 9.99 -5.01 14.09
C PRO A 67 10.56 -6.23 13.37
N GLY A 68 10.46 -6.23 12.04
CA GLY A 68 10.93 -7.35 11.21
C GLY A 68 9.91 -8.47 11.00
N GLY A 69 8.70 -8.37 11.56
CA GLY A 69 7.59 -9.29 11.29
C GLY A 69 6.97 -9.14 9.89
N ALA A 70 7.79 -8.79 8.90
CA ALA A 70 7.36 -8.64 7.51
C ALA A 70 6.61 -9.89 7.03
N LEU A 71 5.52 -9.66 6.27
CA LEU A 71 4.66 -10.69 5.67
C LEU A 71 3.69 -11.44 6.64
N SER A 72 3.58 -11.04 7.91
CA SER A 72 2.40 -11.45 8.69
C SER A 72 1.15 -10.68 8.21
N ASP A 73 -0.04 -11.29 8.35
CA ASP A 73 -1.30 -10.64 7.96
C ASP A 73 -1.47 -9.26 8.62
N ILE A 74 -1.10 -9.14 9.89
CA ILE A 74 -1.14 -7.86 10.62
C ILE A 74 -0.13 -6.86 10.07
N TRP A 75 1.07 -7.30 9.72
CA TRP A 75 2.05 -6.42 9.12
C TRP A 75 1.60 -5.92 7.74
N LEU A 76 1.01 -6.80 6.92
CA LEU A 76 0.48 -6.43 5.61
C LEU A 76 -0.67 -5.42 5.73
N GLN A 77 -1.56 -5.55 6.72
CA GLN A 77 -2.60 -4.55 6.98
C GLN A 77 -2.01 -3.20 7.42
N VAL A 78 -0.98 -3.21 8.26
CA VAL A 78 -0.28 -1.97 8.65
C VAL A 78 0.41 -1.32 7.45
N ALA A 79 1.05 -2.11 6.59
CA ALA A 79 1.67 -1.63 5.36
C ALA A 79 0.64 -1.02 4.40
N GLU A 80 -0.53 -1.63 4.27
CA GLU A 80 -1.66 -1.16 3.48
C GLU A 80 -2.15 0.20 3.98
N GLY A 81 -2.40 0.35 5.29
CA GLY A 81 -2.83 1.62 5.88
C GLY A 81 -1.80 2.74 5.72
N VAL A 82 -0.50 2.43 5.83
CA VAL A 82 0.56 3.43 5.57
C VAL A 82 0.62 3.79 4.09
N SER A 83 0.46 2.82 3.19
CA SER A 83 0.40 3.06 1.75
C SER A 83 -0.75 3.98 1.37
N HIS A 84 -1.98 3.66 1.81
CA HIS A 84 -3.16 4.47 1.58
C HIS A 84 -2.97 5.90 2.09
N PHE A 85 -2.46 6.05 3.32
CA PHE A 85 -2.20 7.36 3.91
C PHE A 85 -1.22 8.19 3.06
N LEU A 86 -0.09 7.61 2.68
CA LEU A 86 0.93 8.32 1.90
C LEU A 86 0.42 8.69 0.52
N TYR A 87 -0.31 7.79 -0.14
CA TYR A 87 -0.85 8.04 -1.46
C TYR A 87 -1.89 9.17 -1.42
N LEU A 88 -2.82 9.14 -0.46
CA LEU A 88 -3.80 10.21 -0.24
C LEU A 88 -3.12 11.56 0.05
N ALA A 89 -2.16 11.59 0.98
CA ALA A 89 -1.45 12.80 1.35
C ALA A 89 -0.69 13.41 0.16
N GLU A 90 -0.03 12.58 -0.66
CA GLU A 90 0.70 13.05 -1.82
C GLU A 90 -0.22 13.55 -2.92
N ARG A 91 -1.34 12.86 -3.18
CA ARG A 91 -2.34 13.28 -4.18
C ARG A 91 -3.01 14.58 -3.77
N ALA A 92 -3.38 14.73 -2.49
CA ALA A 92 -3.94 15.97 -1.94
C ALA A 92 -2.95 17.14 -2.07
N ARG A 93 -1.67 16.91 -1.77
CA ARG A 93 -0.61 17.93 -1.90
C ARG A 93 -0.50 18.52 -3.30
N VAL A 94 -0.81 17.75 -4.33
CA VAL A 94 -0.78 18.17 -5.73
C VAL A 94 -2.16 18.39 -6.33
N HIS A 95 -3.21 18.48 -5.49
CA HIS A 95 -4.59 18.72 -5.87
C HIS A 95 -5.13 17.75 -6.92
N LEU A 96 -4.79 16.48 -6.81
CA LEU A 96 -5.27 15.44 -7.71
C LEU A 96 -6.26 14.51 -7.00
N PRO A 97 -7.36 14.12 -7.67
CA PRO A 97 -8.33 13.20 -7.10
C PRO A 97 -7.73 11.80 -6.93
N VAL A 98 -8.35 11.01 -6.07
CA VAL A 98 -8.01 9.60 -5.83
C VAL A 98 -9.28 8.76 -5.92
N THR A 99 -9.19 7.64 -6.62
CA THR A 99 -10.24 6.63 -6.63
C THR A 99 -9.91 5.49 -5.67
N GLN A 100 -10.92 4.75 -5.23
CA GLN A 100 -10.70 3.57 -4.40
C GLN A 100 -9.86 2.50 -5.11
N LEU A 101 -10.07 2.31 -6.42
CA LEU A 101 -9.24 1.36 -7.19
C LEU A 101 -7.77 1.77 -7.24
N GLU A 102 -7.47 3.08 -7.33
CA GLU A 102 -6.08 3.56 -7.25
C GLU A 102 -5.44 3.24 -5.91
N LEU A 103 -6.16 3.44 -4.81
CA LEU A 103 -5.69 3.13 -3.46
C LEU A 103 -5.35 1.65 -3.32
N GLU A 104 -6.30 0.78 -3.63
CA GLU A 104 -6.12 -0.68 -3.53
C GLU A 104 -4.98 -1.18 -4.43
N LEU A 105 -4.95 -0.70 -5.68
CA LEU A 105 -3.92 -1.09 -6.64
C LEU A 105 -2.53 -0.62 -6.20
N GLN A 106 -2.42 0.59 -5.66
CA GLN A 106 -1.15 1.09 -5.13
C GLN A 106 -0.71 0.31 -3.90
N ALA A 107 -1.62 0.02 -2.97
CA ALA A 107 -1.31 -0.74 -1.77
C ALA A 107 -0.82 -2.16 -2.07
N GLU A 108 -1.41 -2.84 -3.05
CA GLU A 108 -0.94 -4.16 -3.51
C GLU A 108 0.50 -4.09 -4.05
N VAL A 109 0.83 -3.07 -4.84
CA VAL A 109 2.20 -2.86 -5.34
C VAL A 109 3.14 -2.52 -4.18
N ASP A 110 2.72 -1.69 -3.24
CA ASP A 110 3.53 -1.27 -2.09
C ASP A 110 3.82 -2.42 -1.13
N LYS A 111 2.86 -3.33 -0.93
CA LYS A 111 3.10 -4.58 -0.16
C LYS A 111 4.26 -5.37 -0.74
N PHE A 112 4.35 -5.49 -2.05
CA PHE A 112 5.49 -6.14 -2.71
C PHE A 112 6.80 -5.37 -2.55
N VAL A 113 6.78 -4.06 -2.78
CA VAL A 113 7.96 -3.17 -2.64
C VAL A 113 8.54 -3.25 -1.23
N LEU A 114 7.68 -3.14 -0.22
CA LEU A 114 8.05 -3.21 1.19
C LEU A 114 8.57 -4.61 1.56
N SER A 115 7.87 -5.66 1.11
CA SER A 115 8.28 -7.04 1.38
C SER A 115 9.66 -7.32 0.81
N ARG A 116 9.95 -6.83 -0.39
CA ARG A 116 11.28 -6.94 -1.00
C ARG A 116 12.35 -6.18 -0.22
N GLY A 117 12.01 -5.05 0.40
CA GLY A 117 12.92 -4.25 1.22
C GLY A 117 13.21 -4.85 2.60
N PHE A 118 12.28 -5.64 3.13
CA PHE A 118 12.34 -6.12 4.52
C PHE A 118 12.52 -7.63 4.68
N ALA A 119 12.18 -8.43 3.66
CA ALA A 119 12.37 -9.87 3.68
C ALA A 119 13.66 -10.27 2.96
N SER A 120 14.29 -11.34 3.45
CA SER A 120 15.47 -11.94 2.79
C SER A 120 15.08 -12.93 1.68
N GLU A 121 13.83 -12.95 1.28
CA GLU A 121 13.29 -13.85 0.26
C GLU A 121 13.60 -13.36 -1.16
N SER A 122 13.66 -14.29 -2.11
CA SER A 122 13.79 -13.92 -3.51
C SER A 122 12.54 -13.19 -4.01
N ALA A 123 12.71 -12.28 -4.97
CA ALA A 123 11.59 -11.53 -5.53
C ALA A 123 10.53 -12.46 -6.16
N ARG A 124 10.92 -13.60 -6.71
CA ARG A 124 10.00 -14.60 -7.25
C ARG A 124 9.16 -15.23 -6.16
N HIS A 125 9.79 -15.67 -5.06
CA HIS A 125 9.08 -16.25 -3.92
C HIS A 125 8.10 -15.25 -3.28
N LEU A 126 8.49 -13.97 -3.17
CA LEU A 126 7.59 -12.91 -2.69
C LEU A 126 6.39 -12.72 -3.61
N LEU A 127 6.59 -12.78 -4.92
CA LEU A 127 5.51 -12.69 -5.89
C LEU A 127 4.50 -13.84 -5.70
N ASP A 128 5.00 -15.07 -5.68
CA ASP A 128 4.17 -16.26 -5.49
C ASP A 128 3.39 -16.16 -4.16
N ARG A 129 4.06 -15.78 -3.07
CA ARG A 129 3.44 -15.65 -1.75
C ARG A 129 2.38 -14.58 -1.65
N LEU A 130 2.58 -13.43 -2.29
CA LEU A 130 1.66 -12.31 -2.21
C LEU A 130 0.49 -12.44 -3.20
N PHE A 131 0.68 -13.10 -4.35
CA PHE A 131 -0.27 -13.03 -5.43
C PHE A 131 -0.88 -14.37 -5.88
N ASP A 132 -0.29 -15.53 -5.57
CA ASP A 132 -0.82 -16.80 -6.09
C ASP A 132 -2.05 -17.33 -5.33
N SER A 133 -2.22 -16.99 -4.06
CA SER A 133 -3.32 -17.51 -3.23
C SER A 133 -3.96 -16.43 -2.36
N PRO A 134 -4.54 -15.38 -2.97
CA PRO A 134 -5.12 -14.28 -2.20
C PRO A 134 -6.35 -14.72 -1.43
N ARG A 135 -6.49 -14.23 -0.21
CA ARG A 135 -7.71 -14.40 0.59
C ARG A 135 -8.52 -13.11 0.52
N PHE A 136 -9.62 -13.14 -0.23
CA PHE A 136 -10.57 -12.04 -0.27
C PHE A 136 -11.68 -12.29 0.76
N LEU A 137 -12.01 -11.28 1.54
CA LEU A 137 -13.11 -11.36 2.52
C LEU A 137 -14.45 -11.05 1.88
N ASP A 138 -14.44 -10.09 0.95
CA ASP A 138 -15.66 -9.66 0.26
C ASP A 138 -16.04 -10.64 -0.84
N SER A 139 -17.35 -10.86 -1.00
CA SER A 139 -17.89 -11.65 -2.11
C SER A 139 -17.41 -11.10 -3.45
N ALA A 140 -17.19 -11.99 -4.43
CA ALA A 140 -16.84 -11.59 -5.79
C ALA A 140 -17.93 -10.72 -6.45
N ASP A 141 -19.17 -10.92 -6.06
CA ASP A 141 -20.33 -10.21 -6.59
C ASP A 141 -20.58 -8.85 -5.96
N SER A 142 -19.86 -8.51 -4.87
CA SER A 142 -19.89 -7.19 -4.28
C SER A 142 -18.96 -6.22 -5.04
N GLU A 143 -19.32 -4.94 -5.06
CA GLU A 143 -18.50 -3.90 -5.66
C GLU A 143 -17.09 -3.85 -5.04
N ALA A 144 -17.00 -3.94 -3.72
CA ALA A 144 -15.74 -3.98 -3.00
C ALA A 144 -14.92 -5.22 -3.40
N GLY A 145 -15.53 -6.40 -3.39
CA GLY A 145 -14.85 -7.64 -3.74
C GLY A 145 -14.38 -7.68 -5.20
N ALA A 146 -15.16 -7.15 -6.14
CA ALA A 146 -14.75 -7.01 -7.54
C ALA A 146 -13.56 -6.05 -7.67
N ARG A 147 -13.59 -4.91 -6.96
CA ARG A 147 -12.52 -3.91 -6.94
C ARG A 147 -11.22 -4.48 -6.38
N TYR A 148 -11.26 -5.16 -5.23
CA TYR A 148 -10.07 -5.80 -4.65
C TYR A 148 -9.44 -6.84 -5.57
N ARG A 149 -10.25 -7.68 -6.21
CA ARG A 149 -9.75 -8.68 -7.16
C ARG A 149 -9.11 -8.04 -8.39
N LEU A 150 -9.71 -6.99 -8.93
CA LEU A 150 -9.15 -6.24 -10.04
C LEU A 150 -7.82 -5.58 -9.66
N ALA A 151 -7.76 -4.91 -8.52
CA ALA A 151 -6.53 -4.29 -8.00
C ALA A 151 -5.42 -5.32 -7.86
N HIS A 152 -5.72 -6.45 -7.23
CA HIS A 152 -4.78 -7.55 -7.03
C HIS A 152 -4.25 -8.12 -8.34
N GLN A 153 -5.13 -8.41 -9.32
CA GLN A 153 -4.73 -8.93 -10.63
C GLN A 153 -3.84 -7.93 -11.40
N LEU A 154 -4.19 -6.65 -11.38
CA LEU A 154 -3.42 -5.60 -12.04
C LEU A 154 -2.04 -5.44 -11.37
N ALA A 155 -1.99 -5.44 -10.04
CA ALA A 155 -0.74 -5.37 -9.29
C ALA A 155 0.18 -6.55 -9.60
N ALA A 156 -0.34 -7.78 -9.57
CA ALA A 156 0.40 -8.98 -9.92
C ALA A 156 1.04 -8.90 -11.30
N ARG A 157 0.27 -8.49 -12.31
CA ARG A 157 0.76 -8.30 -13.69
C ARG A 157 1.85 -7.22 -13.77
N PHE A 158 1.63 -6.09 -13.12
CA PHE A 158 2.59 -4.99 -13.14
C PHE A 158 3.90 -5.37 -12.46
N VAL A 159 3.84 -5.93 -11.26
CA VAL A 159 5.01 -6.32 -10.46
C VAL A 159 5.81 -7.41 -11.16
N SER A 160 5.15 -8.43 -11.73
CA SER A 160 5.83 -9.50 -12.49
C SER A 160 6.69 -8.94 -13.63
N ARG A 161 6.19 -7.94 -14.35
CA ARG A 161 6.93 -7.29 -15.44
C ARG A 161 8.07 -6.39 -14.97
N VAL A 162 7.87 -5.73 -13.84
CA VAL A 162 8.95 -4.94 -13.22
C VAL A 162 10.11 -5.85 -12.82
N LEU A 163 9.82 -7.07 -12.36
CA LEU A 163 10.83 -8.06 -11.99
C LEU A 163 11.59 -8.64 -13.18
N VAL A 164 10.88 -8.94 -14.27
CA VAL A 164 11.50 -9.49 -15.50
C VAL A 164 12.53 -8.52 -16.10
N ALA A 165 12.36 -7.23 -15.88
CA ALA A 165 13.28 -6.21 -16.41
C ALA A 165 14.71 -6.30 -15.87
N ASN A 166 14.97 -7.07 -14.83
CA ASN A 166 16.28 -7.44 -14.22
C ASN A 166 17.29 -6.29 -14.01
N ASP A 167 16.82 -5.04 -14.13
CA ASP A 167 17.57 -3.80 -13.98
C ASP A 167 16.97 -3.00 -12.83
N HIS A 168 17.73 -2.85 -11.75
CA HIS A 168 17.27 -2.16 -10.53
C HIS A 168 16.88 -0.70 -10.79
N GLY A 169 17.63 0.02 -11.62
CA GLY A 169 17.36 1.41 -11.95
C GLY A 169 16.05 1.57 -12.71
N ARG A 170 15.87 0.79 -13.75
CA ARG A 170 14.64 0.79 -14.57
C ARG A 170 13.43 0.32 -13.79
N SER A 171 13.60 -0.67 -12.91
CA SER A 171 12.52 -1.14 -12.05
C SER A 171 12.03 -0.05 -11.10
N GLN A 172 12.95 0.68 -10.47
CA GLN A 172 12.62 1.79 -9.58
C GLN A 172 11.94 2.94 -10.32
N GLU A 173 12.43 3.30 -11.51
CA GLU A 173 11.82 4.34 -12.33
C GLU A 173 10.38 3.97 -12.75
N ARG A 174 10.14 2.73 -13.19
CA ARG A 174 8.80 2.23 -13.50
C ARG A 174 7.86 2.29 -12.30
N LEU A 175 8.32 1.90 -11.12
CA LEU A 175 7.53 1.96 -9.90
C LEU A 175 7.22 3.42 -9.49
N ARG A 176 8.16 4.34 -9.63
CA ARG A 176 7.92 5.78 -9.42
C ARG A 176 6.93 6.37 -10.42
N SER A 177 7.04 5.99 -11.70
CA SER A 177 6.08 6.39 -12.72
C SER A 177 4.68 5.87 -12.42
N PHE A 178 4.58 4.61 -12.00
CA PHE A 178 3.31 4.00 -11.58
C PHE A 178 2.69 4.70 -10.36
N TYR A 179 3.50 5.03 -9.35
CA TYR A 179 3.04 5.74 -8.15
C TYR A 179 2.41 7.10 -8.50
N ARG A 180 2.99 7.83 -9.45
CA ARG A 180 2.51 9.16 -9.87
C ARG A 180 1.32 9.10 -10.82
N ALA A 181 1.06 7.98 -11.46
CA ALA A 181 -0.01 7.78 -12.42
C ALA A 181 -1.41 7.79 -11.75
N GLY A 182 -2.40 8.34 -12.44
CA GLY A 182 -3.81 8.19 -12.07
C GLY A 182 -4.38 6.85 -12.55
N GLN A 183 -5.65 6.56 -12.21
CA GLN A 183 -6.29 5.26 -12.43
C GLN A 183 -6.14 4.72 -13.86
N ALA A 184 -6.53 5.50 -14.86
CA ALA A 184 -6.50 5.06 -16.25
C ALA A 184 -5.09 4.65 -16.70
N GLU A 185 -4.09 5.45 -16.33
CA GLU A 185 -2.69 5.18 -16.64
C GLU A 185 -2.14 3.99 -15.84
N LYS A 186 -2.50 3.84 -14.56
CA LYS A 186 -2.14 2.65 -13.77
C LYS A 186 -2.68 1.38 -14.41
N ILE A 187 -3.95 1.37 -14.85
CA ILE A 187 -4.56 0.25 -15.56
C ILE A 187 -3.80 -0.03 -16.86
N ARG A 188 -3.50 1.00 -17.65
CA ARG A 188 -2.73 0.87 -18.89
C ARG A 188 -1.34 0.27 -18.62
N LEU A 189 -0.60 0.80 -17.67
CA LEU A 189 0.72 0.31 -17.26
C LEU A 189 0.66 -1.13 -16.73
N ALA A 190 -0.40 -1.51 -16.05
CA ALA A 190 -0.61 -2.85 -15.54
C ALA A 190 -1.12 -3.83 -16.62
N SER A 191 -1.75 -3.38 -17.69
CA SER A 191 -2.32 -4.22 -18.75
C SER A 191 -1.44 -4.29 -20.01
N ALA A 192 -0.46 -3.40 -20.16
CA ALA A 192 0.42 -3.42 -21.33
C ALA A 192 1.09 -4.80 -21.48
N ALA A 193 1.10 -5.36 -22.68
CA ALA A 193 1.63 -6.67 -23.00
C ALA A 193 3.18 -6.71 -22.90
#